data_6a5c843ad40647edd24ae47b99c864b8
#
_entry.id   6a5c843ad40647edd24ae47b99c864b8
#
_cell.length_a   1.000
_cell.length_b   1.000
_cell.length_c   1.000
_cell.angle_alpha   90.00
_cell.angle_beta   90.00
_cell.angle_gamma   90.00
#
_symmetry.space_group_name_H-M   'P 1'
#
loop_
_entity.id
_entity.type
_entity.pdbx_description
1 polymer ?
#
loop_
_entity_poly.entity_id
_entity_poly.type
_entity_poly.pdbx_seq_one_letter_code
_entity_poly.pdbx_strand_id
1 'polypeptide(L)'
;MKTRYKILSVVMLALASSCKLDQVNPNAAASEQVLNSREGIVALSIGLRQYYSTTGLSSVILAPSATTREMKGFATFTTVLELEAGGTALPTANAGVLNYWSAMQREMTQCENVIANAPQISSIEPALLSGIMGQAYLFKAMALAELAMAFEQANLTTSTAAPVTFTPRAQVFAEAIRLLDLGVAAVKANAPNASFSTLIAGPDFDLVNSLYAMEARINLMAGNYQKALDNANLVDLTKTSRFTYTTQSPNPLYTLFNVTKSYVPRDNFGLPASLYYPGDQRYNFYFNGIKSTIGGEVTVGLTGFAATQTSSIPVYLTDEIKLIKAEATLRLNGSLTDALAQINAVRTQTTGDPFGVNAGLPAYSGPVTNADLLLEVYKQRCAELYLSGLKWEDTRRFNRPAPPADLSERNRIFYPYPDQERLNNPNTPADPAI
;
A
#
# COMPACT_ATOMS: atom_id res chain seq x y z
N MET A 1 50.67 -53.65 -10.56
CA MET A 1 49.55 -52.89 -11.07
C MET A 1 48.27 -52.99 -10.23
N LYS A 2 47.84 -54.13 -9.74
CA LYS A 2 46.59 -54.34 -8.96
C LYS A 2 46.47 -53.52 -7.63
N THR A 3 47.60 -53.23 -6.98
CA THR A 3 47.63 -52.51 -5.71
C THR A 3 47.40 -50.98 -5.87
N ARG A 4 47.87 -50.39 -6.96
CA ARG A 4 47.70 -48.95 -7.26
C ARG A 4 46.23 -48.59 -7.56
N TYR A 5 45.49 -49.48 -8.21
CA TYR A 5 44.03 -49.27 -8.46
C TYR A 5 43.18 -49.37 -7.21
N LYS A 6 43.57 -50.22 -6.24
CA LYS A 6 42.85 -50.33 -4.95
C LYS A 6 43.03 -49.07 -4.10
N ILE A 7 44.20 -48.44 -4.12
CA ILE A 7 44.45 -47.18 -3.41
C ILE A 7 43.70 -46.03 -4.06
N LEU A 8 43.63 -45.97 -5.37
CA LEU A 8 42.88 -44.95 -6.11
C LEU A 8 41.38 -45.04 -5.88
N SER A 9 40.80 -46.26 -5.78
CA SER A 9 39.40 -46.48 -5.47
C SER A 9 39.01 -46.07 -4.03
N VAL A 10 39.89 -46.30 -3.05
CA VAL A 10 39.65 -45.89 -1.64
C VAL A 10 39.74 -44.36 -1.51
N VAL A 11 40.64 -43.68 -2.21
CA VAL A 11 40.74 -42.22 -2.20
C VAL A 11 39.52 -41.59 -2.90
N MET A 12 38.98 -42.20 -3.96
CA MET A 12 37.77 -41.75 -4.63
C MET A 12 36.49 -41.93 -3.79
N LEU A 13 36.42 -43.00 -3.02
CA LEU A 13 35.29 -43.18 -2.06
C LEU A 13 35.36 -42.23 -0.87
N ALA A 14 36.56 -41.86 -0.39
CA ALA A 14 36.75 -40.91 0.69
C ALA A 14 36.38 -39.46 0.28
N LEU A 15 36.46 -39.12 -1.03
CA LEU A 15 36.06 -37.84 -1.57
C LEU A 15 34.52 -37.71 -1.80
N ALA A 16 33.80 -38.83 -1.84
CA ALA A 16 32.35 -38.87 -2.01
C ALA A 16 31.57 -38.72 -0.67
N SER A 17 32.25 -38.76 0.50
CA SER A 17 31.62 -38.56 1.81
C SER A 17 31.71 -37.12 2.36
N SER A 18 32.22 -36.19 1.54
CA SER A 18 32.28 -34.76 1.89
C SER A 18 31.10 -34.02 1.30
N CYS A 19 30.35 -33.44 2.20
CA CYS A 19 29.37 -32.38 2.05
C CYS A 19 27.92 -32.79 2.34
N LYS A 20 27.62 -33.04 3.62
CA LYS A 20 26.45 -32.41 4.19
C LYS A 20 26.94 -31.13 4.88
N LEU A 21 27.08 -30.07 4.10
CA LEU A 21 27.30 -28.72 4.62
C LEU A 21 25.93 -28.06 4.89
N ASP A 22 25.12 -28.68 5.76
CA ASP A 22 24.14 -27.98 6.53
C ASP A 22 24.86 -27.23 7.66
N GLN A 23 25.70 -26.30 7.33
CA GLN A 23 26.16 -25.31 8.30
C GLN A 23 24.99 -24.35 8.56
N VAL A 24 24.11 -24.75 9.48
CA VAL A 24 23.17 -23.84 10.12
C VAL A 24 24.02 -22.71 10.70
N ASN A 25 23.86 -21.50 10.19
CA ASN A 25 24.51 -20.32 10.78
C ASN A 25 24.06 -20.25 12.25
N PRO A 26 24.96 -20.45 13.24
CA PRO A 26 24.58 -20.50 14.65
C PRO A 26 24.03 -19.17 15.17
N ASN A 27 24.15 -18.08 14.40
CA ASN A 27 23.61 -16.75 14.68
C ASN A 27 22.32 -16.46 13.90
N ALA A 28 21.87 -17.33 12.98
CA ALA A 28 20.56 -17.25 12.37
C ALA A 28 19.59 -18.06 13.23
N ALA A 29 18.61 -17.41 13.84
CA ALA A 29 17.51 -18.11 14.47
C ALA A 29 16.89 -19.05 13.43
N ALA A 30 16.83 -20.34 13.70
CA ALA A 30 16.16 -21.28 12.82
C ALA A 30 14.70 -20.81 12.67
N SER A 31 14.18 -20.77 11.44
CA SER A 31 12.81 -20.30 11.16
C SER A 31 11.78 -20.96 12.08
N GLU A 32 11.99 -22.23 12.42
CA GLU A 32 11.16 -22.99 13.34
C GLU A 32 11.19 -22.43 14.78
N GLN A 33 12.34 -21.97 15.29
CA GLN A 33 12.43 -21.36 16.62
C GLN A 33 11.72 -20.02 16.71
N VAL A 34 11.77 -19.22 15.63
CA VAL A 34 11.07 -17.94 15.55
C VAL A 34 9.56 -18.15 15.54
N LEU A 35 9.07 -19.10 14.76
CA LEU A 35 7.63 -19.37 14.61
C LEU A 35 7.00 -20.04 15.84
N ASN A 36 7.79 -20.71 16.68
CA ASN A 36 7.32 -21.48 17.83
C ASN A 36 7.60 -20.80 19.19
N SER A 37 7.99 -19.53 19.21
CA SER A 37 8.24 -18.79 20.45
C SER A 37 7.48 -17.47 20.51
N ARG A 38 7.11 -17.04 21.72
CA ARG A 38 6.45 -15.75 21.97
C ARG A 38 7.30 -14.59 21.47
N GLU A 39 8.58 -14.60 21.79
CA GLU A 39 9.55 -13.58 21.39
C GLU A 39 9.71 -13.51 19.87
N GLY A 40 9.72 -14.66 19.22
CA GLY A 40 9.78 -14.75 17.75
C GLY A 40 8.53 -14.18 17.07
N ILE A 41 7.33 -14.51 17.55
CA ILE A 41 6.08 -13.95 17.02
C ILE A 41 5.98 -12.44 17.27
N VAL A 42 6.40 -11.96 18.43
CA VAL A 42 6.48 -10.50 18.70
C VAL A 42 7.43 -9.83 17.72
N ALA A 43 8.61 -10.39 17.48
CA ALA A 43 9.58 -9.86 16.52
C ALA A 43 9.03 -9.86 15.08
N LEU A 44 8.37 -10.95 14.66
CA LEU A 44 7.70 -11.00 13.35
C LEU A 44 6.61 -9.94 13.24
N SER A 45 5.80 -9.74 14.28
CA SER A 45 4.73 -8.74 14.29
C SER A 45 5.28 -7.30 14.16
N ILE A 46 6.41 -7.01 14.78
CA ILE A 46 7.13 -5.73 14.57
C ILE A 46 7.60 -5.66 13.11
N GLY A 47 8.15 -6.75 12.60
CA GLY A 47 8.67 -6.89 11.23
C GLY A 47 7.61 -6.63 10.15
N LEU A 48 6.36 -7.09 10.33
CA LEU A 48 5.24 -6.82 9.41
C LEU A 48 5.09 -5.32 9.15
N ARG A 49 4.88 -4.54 10.21
CA ARG A 49 4.69 -3.11 10.07
C ARG A 49 5.92 -2.40 9.48
N GLN A 50 7.12 -2.81 9.90
CA GLN A 50 8.36 -2.24 9.38
C GLN A 50 8.53 -2.53 7.89
N TYR A 51 8.29 -3.75 7.46
CA TYR A 51 8.41 -4.13 6.05
C TYR A 51 7.37 -3.42 5.20
N TYR A 52 6.09 -3.41 5.63
CA TYR A 52 5.04 -2.68 4.90
C TYR A 52 5.36 -1.18 4.82
N SER A 53 5.71 -0.56 5.94
CA SER A 53 5.96 0.90 5.99
C SER A 53 7.19 1.37 5.20
N THR A 54 8.13 0.48 4.90
CA THR A 54 9.35 0.80 4.12
C THR A 54 9.27 0.25 2.70
N THR A 55 9.54 -1.03 2.51
CA THR A 55 9.59 -1.69 1.19
C THR A 55 8.21 -1.74 0.54
N GLY A 56 7.17 -2.06 1.30
CA GLY A 56 5.79 -2.07 0.84
C GLY A 56 5.37 -0.70 0.30
N LEU A 57 5.38 0.33 1.15
CA LEU A 57 5.00 1.70 0.76
C LEU A 57 5.85 2.26 -0.38
N SER A 58 7.15 1.99 -0.39
CA SER A 58 8.02 2.35 -1.51
C SER A 58 7.46 1.86 -2.84
N SER A 59 7.03 0.62 -2.89
CA SER A 59 6.54 -0.03 -4.11
C SER A 59 5.14 0.44 -4.50
N VAL A 60 4.20 0.47 -3.54
CA VAL A 60 2.79 0.80 -3.80
C VAL A 60 2.55 2.30 -4.04
N ILE A 61 3.51 3.15 -3.72
CA ILE A 61 3.44 4.58 -4.04
C ILE A 61 4.15 4.87 -5.36
N LEU A 62 5.38 4.38 -5.55
CA LEU A 62 6.20 4.74 -6.71
C LEU A 62 5.52 4.38 -8.04
N ALA A 63 5.17 3.11 -8.21
CA ALA A 63 4.63 2.64 -9.49
C ALA A 63 3.25 3.25 -9.80
N PRO A 64 2.25 3.25 -8.89
CA PRO A 64 0.98 3.93 -9.13
C PRO A 64 1.11 5.43 -9.39
N SER A 65 2.00 6.14 -8.67
CA SER A 65 2.16 7.60 -8.88
C SER A 65 2.73 7.94 -10.26
N ALA A 66 3.63 7.11 -10.82
CA ALA A 66 4.07 7.24 -12.20
C ALA A 66 2.91 6.94 -13.17
N THR A 67 2.17 5.85 -12.91
CA THR A 67 1.02 5.44 -13.72
C THR A 67 -0.10 6.49 -13.74
N THR A 68 -0.37 7.14 -12.61
CA THR A 68 -1.44 8.15 -12.48
C THR A 68 -0.99 9.57 -12.77
N ARG A 69 0.19 9.75 -13.35
CA ARG A 69 0.72 11.07 -13.75
C ARG A 69 1.00 12.02 -12.57
N GLU A 70 1.05 11.53 -11.34
CA GLU A 70 1.48 12.33 -10.20
C GLU A 70 2.98 12.62 -10.26
N MET A 71 3.76 11.63 -10.74
CA MET A 71 5.20 11.71 -10.91
C MET A 71 5.62 11.69 -12.37
N LYS A 72 6.70 12.40 -12.70
CA LYS A 72 7.42 12.40 -13.97
C LYS A 72 8.69 11.60 -13.83
N GLY A 73 8.98 10.71 -14.78
CA GLY A 73 10.28 10.06 -14.89
C GLY A 73 11.38 11.08 -15.12
N PHE A 74 12.41 11.07 -14.27
CA PHE A 74 13.57 11.96 -14.37
C PHE A 74 14.82 11.22 -14.82
N ALA A 75 15.06 10.03 -14.29
CA ALA A 75 16.19 9.19 -14.69
C ALA A 75 15.95 8.53 -16.06
N THR A 76 17.03 8.30 -16.79
CA THR A 76 17.00 7.66 -18.12
C THR A 76 17.09 6.14 -18.08
N PHE A 77 16.91 5.54 -16.90
CA PHE A 77 16.86 4.08 -16.78
C PHE A 77 15.66 3.51 -17.52
N THR A 78 15.84 2.42 -18.24
CA THR A 78 14.80 1.77 -19.05
C THR A 78 13.53 1.52 -18.25
N THR A 79 13.66 1.00 -17.02
CA THR A 79 12.51 0.73 -16.13
C THR A 79 11.72 1.97 -15.75
N VAL A 80 12.37 3.14 -15.64
CA VAL A 80 11.71 4.42 -15.37
C VAL A 80 10.95 4.89 -16.61
N LEU A 81 11.59 4.82 -17.77
CA LEU A 81 11.00 5.26 -19.05
C LEU A 81 9.80 4.39 -19.45
N GLU A 82 9.89 3.08 -19.26
CA GLU A 82 8.82 2.12 -19.53
C GLU A 82 7.58 2.37 -18.65
N LEU A 83 7.78 2.56 -17.35
CA LEU A 83 6.70 2.83 -16.42
C LEU A 83 6.06 4.21 -16.67
N GLU A 84 6.87 5.20 -17.01
CA GLU A 84 6.41 6.54 -17.39
C GLU A 84 5.57 6.50 -18.68
N ALA A 85 6.01 5.74 -19.68
CA ALA A 85 5.31 5.60 -20.95
C ALA A 85 3.99 4.82 -20.78
N GLY A 86 4.03 3.74 -20.02
CA GLY A 86 2.85 2.87 -19.83
C GLY A 86 2.39 2.19 -21.11
N GLY A 87 1.10 1.89 -21.21
CA GLY A 87 0.50 1.28 -22.40
C GLY A 87 1.29 0.04 -22.87
N THR A 88 1.52 -0.09 -24.17
CA THR A 88 2.31 -1.16 -24.78
C THR A 88 3.81 -1.08 -24.48
N ALA A 89 4.29 0.06 -24.04
CA ALA A 89 5.70 0.27 -23.70
C ALA A 89 6.10 -0.29 -22.33
N LEU A 90 5.14 -0.71 -21.48
CA LEU A 90 5.40 -1.31 -20.17
C LEU A 90 5.48 -2.84 -20.30
N PRO A 91 6.69 -3.46 -20.31
CA PRO A 91 6.86 -4.89 -20.46
C PRO A 91 6.66 -5.64 -19.13
N THR A 92 6.45 -6.94 -19.21
CA THR A 92 6.39 -7.89 -18.09
C THR A 92 7.69 -7.98 -17.27
N ALA A 93 8.82 -7.62 -17.87
CA ALA A 93 10.14 -7.58 -17.23
C ALA A 93 10.39 -6.29 -16.41
N ASN A 94 9.44 -5.34 -16.35
CA ASN A 94 9.67 -4.07 -15.65
C ASN A 94 9.89 -4.27 -14.16
N ALA A 95 11.04 -3.80 -13.64
CA ALA A 95 11.43 -3.97 -12.25
C ALA A 95 10.52 -3.23 -11.27
N GLY A 96 9.90 -2.12 -11.66
CA GLY A 96 8.94 -1.40 -10.80
C GLY A 96 7.69 -2.23 -10.54
N VAL A 97 7.15 -2.89 -11.57
CA VAL A 97 6.00 -3.80 -11.46
C VAL A 97 6.37 -5.05 -10.67
N LEU A 98 7.55 -5.63 -10.93
CA LEU A 98 8.06 -6.79 -10.18
C LEU A 98 8.23 -6.47 -8.69
N ASN A 99 8.79 -5.31 -8.36
CA ASN A 99 8.97 -4.89 -6.97
C ASN A 99 7.63 -4.72 -6.26
N TYR A 100 6.63 -4.14 -6.94
CA TYR A 100 5.28 -4.01 -6.40
C TYR A 100 4.69 -5.39 -6.07
N TRP A 101 4.67 -6.29 -7.04
CA TRP A 101 4.16 -7.66 -6.86
C TRP A 101 4.87 -8.39 -5.73
N SER A 102 6.20 -8.44 -5.78
CA SER A 102 7.02 -9.19 -4.83
C SER A 102 6.93 -8.65 -3.41
N ALA A 103 6.83 -7.32 -3.24
CA ALA A 103 6.67 -6.72 -1.92
C ALA A 103 5.36 -7.15 -1.27
N MET A 104 4.26 -7.16 -2.01
CA MET A 104 2.94 -7.56 -1.49
C MET A 104 2.89 -9.08 -1.21
N GLN A 105 3.47 -9.91 -2.09
CA GLN A 105 3.57 -11.35 -1.86
C GLN A 105 4.37 -11.66 -0.57
N ARG A 106 5.47 -10.97 -0.36
CA ARG A 106 6.29 -11.14 0.84
C ARG A 106 5.57 -10.68 2.11
N GLU A 107 4.85 -9.56 2.06
CA GLU A 107 4.01 -9.11 3.20
C GLU A 107 2.96 -10.16 3.54
N MET A 108 2.25 -10.69 2.53
CA MET A 108 1.27 -11.75 2.73
C MET A 108 1.89 -12.99 3.40
N THR A 109 3.05 -13.46 2.93
CA THR A 109 3.76 -14.61 3.51
C THR A 109 4.09 -14.40 4.98
N GLN A 110 4.59 -13.22 5.34
CA GLN A 110 4.90 -12.89 6.73
C GLN A 110 3.65 -12.85 7.60
N CYS A 111 2.55 -12.25 7.10
CA CYS A 111 1.27 -12.25 7.79
C CYS A 111 0.71 -13.66 7.99
N GLU A 112 0.77 -14.52 6.97
CA GLU A 112 0.33 -15.91 7.03
C GLU A 112 1.10 -16.72 8.09
N ASN A 113 2.41 -16.50 8.19
CA ASN A 113 3.22 -17.11 9.23
C ASN A 113 2.76 -16.70 10.64
N VAL A 114 2.47 -15.42 10.87
CA VAL A 114 1.94 -14.94 12.16
C VAL A 114 0.55 -15.52 12.42
N ILE A 115 -0.35 -15.46 11.44
CA ILE A 115 -1.74 -15.95 11.57
C ILE A 115 -1.79 -17.45 11.90
N ALA A 116 -0.92 -18.25 11.27
CA ALA A 116 -0.89 -19.70 11.47
C ALA A 116 -0.27 -20.10 12.82
N ASN A 117 0.78 -19.42 13.27
CA ASN A 117 1.58 -19.88 14.39
C ASN A 117 1.27 -19.18 15.72
N ALA A 118 0.94 -17.88 15.72
CA ALA A 118 0.68 -17.14 16.96
C ALA A 118 -0.39 -17.79 17.87
N PRO A 119 -1.51 -18.31 17.36
CA PRO A 119 -2.52 -18.98 18.19
C PRO A 119 -2.06 -20.28 18.85
N GLN A 120 -0.97 -20.89 18.36
CA GLN A 120 -0.43 -22.15 18.89
C GLN A 120 0.48 -21.94 20.10
N ILE A 121 0.83 -20.70 20.42
CA ILE A 121 1.79 -20.38 21.47
C ILE A 121 1.04 -19.99 22.74
N SER A 122 0.92 -20.94 23.67
CA SER A 122 0.17 -20.78 24.92
C SER A 122 0.72 -19.69 25.85
N SER A 123 1.98 -19.28 25.69
CA SER A 123 2.59 -18.20 26.48
C SER A 123 2.24 -16.78 25.99
N ILE A 124 1.47 -16.63 24.90
CA ILE A 124 0.95 -15.35 24.45
C ILE A 124 -0.41 -15.11 25.11
N GLU A 125 -0.52 -14.07 25.93
CA GLU A 125 -1.75 -13.72 26.62
C GLU A 125 -2.85 -13.33 25.61
N PRO A 126 -4.14 -13.62 25.87
CA PRO A 126 -5.23 -13.38 24.92
C PRO A 126 -5.31 -11.94 24.39
N ALA A 127 -5.06 -10.93 25.23
CA ALA A 127 -5.07 -9.53 24.83
C ALA A 127 -3.85 -9.09 23.99
N LEU A 128 -2.68 -9.72 24.17
CA LEU A 128 -1.53 -9.56 23.27
C LEU A 128 -1.77 -10.29 21.95
N LEU A 129 -2.30 -11.52 22.01
CA LEU A 129 -2.62 -12.31 20.82
C LEU A 129 -3.62 -11.60 19.93
N SER A 130 -4.67 -10.99 20.48
CA SER A 130 -5.66 -10.25 19.72
C SER A 130 -5.05 -9.07 18.95
N GLY A 131 -4.14 -8.34 19.58
CA GLY A 131 -3.40 -7.25 18.91
C GLY A 131 -2.50 -7.78 17.77
N ILE A 132 -1.78 -8.88 18.01
CA ILE A 132 -0.93 -9.54 16.99
C ILE A 132 -1.77 -10.01 15.81
N MET A 133 -2.88 -10.71 16.07
CA MET A 133 -3.78 -11.22 15.04
C MET A 133 -4.46 -10.07 14.27
N GLY A 134 -4.97 -9.06 14.98
CA GLY A 134 -5.57 -7.89 14.36
C GLY A 134 -4.60 -7.16 13.42
N GLN A 135 -3.34 -7.01 13.84
CA GLN A 135 -2.32 -6.40 13.01
C GLN A 135 -1.94 -7.27 11.79
N ALA A 136 -1.81 -8.59 11.95
CA ALA A 136 -1.50 -9.50 10.85
C ALA A 136 -2.64 -9.53 9.82
N TYR A 137 -3.89 -9.55 10.25
CA TYR A 137 -5.06 -9.44 9.37
C TYR A 137 -5.09 -8.10 8.65
N LEU A 138 -4.81 -6.99 9.33
CA LEU A 138 -4.76 -5.66 8.75
C LEU A 138 -3.75 -5.60 7.60
N PHE A 139 -2.50 -5.98 7.82
CA PHE A 139 -1.46 -5.88 6.80
C PHE A 139 -1.65 -6.88 5.66
N LYS A 140 -2.16 -8.09 5.92
CA LYS A 140 -2.53 -9.01 4.84
C LYS A 140 -3.66 -8.45 3.98
N ALA A 141 -4.68 -7.85 4.60
CA ALA A 141 -5.77 -7.22 3.87
C ALA A 141 -5.31 -6.02 3.03
N MET A 142 -4.41 -5.20 3.58
CA MET A 142 -3.80 -4.09 2.83
C MET A 142 -3.00 -4.61 1.62
N ALA A 143 -2.18 -5.64 1.79
CA ALA A 143 -1.41 -6.24 0.69
C ALA A 143 -2.32 -6.82 -0.41
N LEU A 144 -3.40 -7.51 -0.05
CA LEU A 144 -4.39 -8.02 -1.00
C LEU A 144 -5.12 -6.88 -1.73
N ALA A 145 -5.49 -5.80 -1.03
CA ALA A 145 -6.13 -4.65 -1.64
C ALA A 145 -5.22 -3.95 -2.66
N GLU A 146 -3.92 -3.83 -2.35
CA GLU A 146 -2.92 -3.32 -3.28
C GLU A 146 -2.79 -4.23 -4.52
N LEU A 147 -2.70 -5.55 -4.34
CA LEU A 147 -2.70 -6.48 -5.48
C LEU A 147 -3.98 -6.35 -6.33
N ALA A 148 -5.16 -6.25 -5.71
CA ALA A 148 -6.42 -6.04 -6.41
C ALA A 148 -6.50 -4.68 -7.11
N MET A 149 -5.80 -3.66 -6.60
CA MET A 149 -5.69 -2.36 -7.26
C MET A 149 -4.80 -2.43 -8.50
N ALA A 150 -3.69 -3.17 -8.45
CA ALA A 150 -2.68 -3.18 -9.49
C ALA A 150 -2.88 -4.24 -10.58
N PHE A 151 -3.55 -5.35 -10.27
CA PHE A 151 -3.72 -6.51 -11.15
C PHE A 151 -5.19 -6.95 -11.27
N GLU A 152 -5.57 -7.51 -12.43
CA GLU A 152 -6.94 -8.02 -12.63
C GLU A 152 -7.26 -9.24 -11.78
N GLN A 153 -6.25 -10.03 -11.46
CA GLN A 153 -6.35 -11.21 -10.62
C GLN A 153 -5.13 -11.29 -9.71
N ALA A 154 -5.29 -11.88 -8.53
CA ALA A 154 -4.18 -12.18 -7.63
C ALA A 154 -4.47 -13.46 -6.82
N ASN A 155 -3.44 -14.04 -6.24
CA ASN A 155 -3.57 -15.14 -5.31
C ASN A 155 -4.03 -14.64 -3.93
N LEU A 156 -4.84 -15.41 -3.24
CA LEU A 156 -5.33 -15.09 -1.89
C LEU A 156 -4.37 -15.56 -0.78
N THR A 157 -3.49 -16.49 -1.12
CA THR A 157 -2.50 -17.08 -0.21
C THR A 157 -1.19 -17.26 -0.94
N THR A 158 -0.10 -17.36 -0.18
CA THR A 158 1.23 -17.66 -0.71
C THR A 158 1.56 -19.13 -0.49
N SER A 159 2.42 -19.69 -1.34
CA SER A 159 2.94 -21.06 -1.18
C SER A 159 4.27 -21.21 -1.90
N THR A 160 5.20 -21.94 -1.28
CA THR A 160 6.44 -22.40 -1.91
C THR A 160 6.37 -23.88 -2.28
N ALA A 161 5.33 -24.59 -1.84
CA ALA A 161 5.19 -26.04 -2.02
C ALA A 161 4.44 -26.41 -3.32
N ALA A 162 3.55 -25.54 -3.79
CA ALA A 162 2.76 -25.76 -5.01
C ALA A 162 2.40 -24.42 -5.66
N PRO A 163 2.20 -24.40 -6.99
CA PRO A 163 1.72 -23.21 -7.70
C PRO A 163 0.39 -22.74 -7.13
N VAL A 164 0.28 -21.44 -6.82
CA VAL A 164 -0.95 -20.83 -6.31
C VAL A 164 -1.92 -20.52 -7.45
N THR A 165 -3.22 -20.51 -7.15
CA THR A 165 -4.26 -20.12 -8.09
C THR A 165 -4.53 -18.63 -8.02
N PHE A 166 -4.85 -18.04 -9.16
CA PHE A 166 -5.28 -16.65 -9.27
C PHE A 166 -6.79 -16.53 -9.11
N THR A 167 -7.20 -15.46 -8.51
CA THR A 167 -8.60 -15.16 -8.17
C THR A 167 -8.97 -13.78 -8.72
N PRO A 168 -10.14 -13.60 -9.33
CA PRO A 168 -10.58 -12.32 -9.85
C PRO A 168 -10.57 -11.21 -8.79
N ARG A 169 -10.23 -10.00 -9.18
CA ARG A 169 -10.08 -8.79 -8.36
C ARG A 169 -11.21 -8.60 -7.32
N ALA A 170 -12.46 -8.80 -7.73
CA ALA A 170 -13.60 -8.64 -6.82
C ALA A 170 -13.54 -9.62 -5.63
N GLN A 171 -13.07 -10.84 -5.84
CA GLN A 171 -12.92 -11.84 -4.79
C GLN A 171 -11.66 -11.56 -3.94
N VAL A 172 -10.61 -10.95 -4.52
CA VAL A 172 -9.43 -10.50 -3.75
C VAL A 172 -9.84 -9.41 -2.76
N PHE A 173 -10.65 -8.42 -3.17
CA PHE A 173 -11.22 -7.44 -2.25
C PHE A 173 -12.13 -8.08 -1.19
N ALA A 174 -12.96 -9.06 -1.59
CA ALA A 174 -13.82 -9.76 -0.63
C ALA A 174 -12.99 -10.49 0.45
N GLU A 175 -11.87 -11.10 0.08
CA GLU A 175 -10.96 -11.72 1.06
C GLU A 175 -10.27 -10.67 1.94
N ALA A 176 -9.82 -9.55 1.39
CA ALA A 176 -9.26 -8.45 2.17
C ALA A 176 -10.26 -7.94 3.22
N ILE A 177 -11.52 -7.74 2.85
CA ILE A 177 -12.60 -7.34 3.76
C ILE A 177 -12.83 -8.40 4.82
N ARG A 178 -12.90 -9.68 4.44
CA ARG A 178 -13.06 -10.79 5.40
C ARG A 178 -11.94 -10.83 6.45
N LEU A 179 -10.70 -10.55 6.04
CA LEU A 179 -9.57 -10.47 6.97
C LEU A 179 -9.69 -9.29 7.93
N LEU A 180 -10.14 -8.13 7.45
CA LEU A 180 -10.42 -6.99 8.33
C LEU A 180 -11.54 -7.29 9.31
N ASP A 181 -12.64 -7.93 8.87
CA ASP A 181 -13.72 -8.40 9.75
C ASP A 181 -13.16 -9.30 10.88
N LEU A 182 -12.24 -10.23 10.55
CA LEU A 182 -11.55 -11.06 11.54
C LEU A 182 -10.66 -10.24 12.48
N GLY A 183 -9.95 -9.24 11.96
CA GLY A 183 -9.15 -8.33 12.77
C GLY A 183 -10.00 -7.54 13.76
N VAL A 184 -11.11 -6.97 13.29
CA VAL A 184 -12.08 -6.26 14.15
C VAL A 184 -12.69 -7.21 15.19
N ALA A 185 -13.05 -8.43 14.80
CA ALA A 185 -13.58 -9.42 15.73
C ALA A 185 -12.58 -9.79 16.82
N ALA A 186 -11.30 -9.98 16.47
CA ALA A 186 -10.24 -10.31 17.42
C ALA A 186 -10.06 -9.21 18.47
N VAL A 187 -9.93 -7.94 18.05
CA VAL A 187 -9.74 -6.80 18.97
C VAL A 187 -10.98 -6.46 19.79
N LYS A 188 -12.17 -6.82 19.31
CA LYS A 188 -13.42 -6.71 20.10
C LYS A 188 -13.56 -7.81 21.14
N ALA A 189 -13.15 -9.04 20.82
CA ALA A 189 -13.22 -10.15 21.77
C ALA A 189 -12.26 -9.97 22.95
N ASN A 190 -11.06 -9.47 22.69
CA ASN A 190 -10.06 -9.14 23.69
C ASN A 190 -9.36 -7.84 23.27
N ALA A 191 -9.64 -6.73 23.93
CA ALA A 191 -8.99 -5.47 23.61
C ALA A 191 -7.46 -5.61 23.75
N PRO A 192 -6.67 -5.14 22.76
CA PRO A 192 -5.22 -5.17 22.85
C PRO A 192 -4.72 -4.45 24.10
N ASN A 193 -3.78 -5.06 24.81
CA ASN A 193 -3.29 -4.58 26.10
C ASN A 193 -2.05 -3.65 25.96
N ALA A 194 -1.56 -3.16 27.11
CA ALA A 194 -0.36 -2.35 27.17
C ALA A 194 0.88 -3.06 26.61
N SER A 195 0.96 -4.40 26.72
CA SER A 195 2.07 -5.18 26.14
C SER A 195 2.08 -5.07 24.62
N PHE A 196 0.92 -5.15 23.96
CA PHE A 196 0.82 -4.93 22.51
C PHE A 196 1.28 -3.51 22.13
N SER A 197 0.77 -2.51 22.83
CA SER A 197 1.12 -1.10 22.56
C SER A 197 2.60 -0.82 22.79
N THR A 198 3.20 -1.39 23.84
CA THR A 198 4.60 -1.13 24.18
C THR A 198 5.58 -1.93 23.31
N LEU A 199 5.29 -3.20 23.05
CA LEU A 199 6.22 -4.10 22.35
C LEU A 199 6.11 -4.01 20.83
N ILE A 200 4.90 -3.77 20.29
CA ILE A 200 4.62 -3.94 18.86
C ILE A 200 4.13 -2.64 18.21
N ALA A 201 3.01 -2.08 18.68
CA ALA A 201 2.36 -0.95 18.02
C ALA A 201 3.12 0.38 18.15
N GLY A 202 3.71 0.64 19.33
CA GLY A 202 4.22 1.97 19.66
C GLY A 202 3.09 2.99 19.88
N PRO A 203 3.43 4.23 20.26
CA PRO A 203 2.44 5.26 20.61
C PRO A 203 1.72 5.87 19.39
N ASP A 204 2.30 5.72 18.20
CA ASP A 204 1.84 6.42 16.99
C ASP A 204 0.94 5.55 16.09
N PHE A 205 0.61 4.33 16.50
CA PHE A 205 -0.17 3.39 15.71
C PHE A 205 -1.40 2.89 16.47
N ASP A 206 -2.58 3.42 16.14
CA ASP A 206 -3.86 2.96 16.67
C ASP A 206 -4.40 1.81 15.79
N LEU A 207 -4.24 0.57 16.24
CA LEU A 207 -4.67 -0.61 15.50
C LEU A 207 -6.19 -0.63 15.25
N VAL A 208 -6.98 -0.35 16.29
CA VAL A 208 -8.45 -0.47 16.21
C VAL A 208 -9.00 0.55 15.22
N ASN A 209 -8.53 1.78 15.32
CA ASN A 209 -8.95 2.84 14.41
C ASN A 209 -8.46 2.60 12.97
N SER A 210 -7.25 2.05 12.82
CA SER A 210 -6.71 1.64 11.50
C SER A 210 -7.52 0.52 10.85
N LEU A 211 -8.02 -0.44 11.63
CA LEU A 211 -8.90 -1.50 11.13
C LEU A 211 -10.19 -0.89 10.54
N TYR A 212 -10.88 0.00 11.27
CA TYR A 212 -12.09 0.65 10.75
C TYR A 212 -11.81 1.56 9.55
N ALA A 213 -10.69 2.28 9.54
CA ALA A 213 -10.30 3.11 8.41
C ALA A 213 -10.04 2.28 7.15
N MET A 214 -9.35 1.13 7.29
CA MET A 214 -9.13 0.21 6.16
C MET A 214 -10.40 -0.51 5.74
N GLU A 215 -11.29 -0.87 6.65
CA GLU A 215 -12.64 -1.36 6.33
C GLU A 215 -13.40 -0.33 5.47
N ALA A 216 -13.38 0.95 5.86
CA ALA A 216 -14.04 2.00 5.09
C ALA A 216 -13.42 2.14 3.69
N ARG A 217 -12.09 2.20 3.59
CA ARG A 217 -11.34 2.35 2.34
C ARG A 217 -11.56 1.18 1.39
N ILE A 218 -11.36 -0.06 1.86
CA ILE A 218 -11.40 -1.25 1.00
C ILE A 218 -12.85 -1.57 0.59
N ASN A 219 -13.83 -1.37 1.45
CA ASN A 219 -15.24 -1.48 1.06
C ASN A 219 -15.63 -0.43 0.01
N LEU A 220 -15.11 0.81 0.10
CA LEU A 220 -15.32 1.84 -0.93
C LEU A 220 -14.73 1.38 -2.28
N MET A 221 -13.50 0.85 -2.28
CA MET A 221 -12.82 0.33 -3.48
C MET A 221 -13.55 -0.86 -4.09
N ALA A 222 -14.15 -1.71 -3.25
CA ALA A 222 -14.96 -2.85 -3.67
C ALA A 222 -16.37 -2.49 -4.15
N GLY A 223 -16.81 -1.23 -4.00
CA GLY A 223 -18.17 -0.78 -4.33
C GLY A 223 -19.22 -1.11 -3.26
N ASN A 224 -18.82 -1.55 -2.07
CA ASN A 224 -19.69 -1.84 -0.94
C ASN A 224 -20.00 -0.56 -0.16
N TYR A 225 -20.66 0.41 -0.78
CA TYR A 225 -20.77 1.77 -0.28
C TYR A 225 -21.45 1.89 1.09
N GLN A 226 -22.45 1.04 1.38
CA GLN A 226 -23.09 1.04 2.72
C GLN A 226 -22.08 0.64 3.80
N LYS A 227 -21.33 -0.46 3.60
CA LYS A 227 -20.30 -0.89 4.55
C LYS A 227 -19.18 0.14 4.67
N ALA A 228 -18.80 0.79 3.58
CA ALA A 228 -17.80 1.87 3.60
C ALA A 228 -18.26 3.02 4.48
N LEU A 229 -19.53 3.44 4.38
CA LEU A 229 -20.11 4.50 5.20
C LEU A 229 -20.23 4.08 6.67
N ASP A 230 -20.71 2.86 6.92
CA ASP A 230 -20.87 2.34 8.27
C ASP A 230 -19.52 2.30 9.02
N ASN A 231 -18.48 1.76 8.38
CA ASN A 231 -17.15 1.70 8.96
C ASN A 231 -16.48 3.07 9.08
N ALA A 232 -16.65 3.97 8.09
CA ALA A 232 -16.18 5.34 8.20
C ALA A 232 -16.78 6.09 9.40
N ASN A 233 -18.02 5.76 9.80
CA ASN A 233 -18.66 6.33 10.99
C ASN A 233 -18.10 5.77 12.31
N LEU A 234 -17.43 4.63 12.30
CA LEU A 234 -16.76 4.05 13.46
C LEU A 234 -15.34 4.60 13.68
N VAL A 235 -14.77 5.30 12.70
CA VAL A 235 -13.44 5.90 12.82
C VAL A 235 -13.52 7.11 13.76
N ASP A 236 -12.73 7.11 14.84
CA ASP A 236 -12.52 8.26 15.71
C ASP A 236 -11.55 9.25 15.05
N LEU A 237 -12.09 10.34 14.52
CA LEU A 237 -11.32 11.36 13.81
C LEU A 237 -10.41 12.20 14.72
N THR A 238 -10.50 12.05 16.04
CA THR A 238 -9.58 12.70 16.99
C THR A 238 -8.27 11.94 17.15
N LYS A 239 -8.21 10.70 16.66
CA LYS A 239 -7.03 9.83 16.70
C LYS A 239 -6.32 9.78 15.39
N THR A 240 -5.03 9.51 15.45
CA THR A 240 -4.16 9.33 14.27
C THR A 240 -3.46 8.00 14.33
N SER A 241 -3.12 7.48 13.15
CA SER A 241 -2.27 6.31 13.02
C SER A 241 -1.23 6.59 11.94
N ARG A 242 0.05 6.41 12.27
CA ARG A 242 1.16 6.77 11.39
C ARG A 242 2.30 5.76 11.45
N PHE A 243 3.00 5.64 10.34
CA PHE A 243 4.29 4.96 10.26
C PHE A 243 5.39 5.93 10.63
N THR A 244 6.26 5.51 11.53
CA THR A 244 7.40 6.30 12.01
C THR A 244 8.72 5.74 11.49
N TYR A 245 9.69 6.60 11.30
CA TYR A 245 10.97 6.28 10.68
C TYR A 245 12.14 6.76 11.51
N THR A 246 13.31 6.16 11.28
CA THR A 246 14.58 6.54 11.91
C THR A 246 15.65 6.75 10.83
N THR A 247 16.81 7.22 11.22
CA THR A 247 17.94 7.35 10.30
C THR A 247 18.46 6.02 9.78
N GLN A 248 18.23 4.91 10.53
CA GLN A 248 18.59 3.54 10.12
C GLN A 248 17.50 2.88 9.26
N SER A 249 16.25 3.31 9.41
CA SER A 249 15.11 2.87 8.60
C SER A 249 14.36 4.11 8.11
N PRO A 250 14.90 4.78 7.07
CA PRO A 250 14.42 6.08 6.64
C PRO A 250 13.07 6.00 5.91
N ASN A 251 12.38 7.12 5.90
CA ASN A 251 11.15 7.34 5.16
C ASN A 251 11.34 7.02 3.66
N PRO A 252 10.55 6.10 3.09
CA PRO A 252 10.72 5.67 1.70
C PRO A 252 10.44 6.78 0.69
N LEU A 253 9.49 7.69 0.97
CA LEU A 253 9.21 8.82 0.08
C LEU A 253 10.38 9.80 0.02
N TYR A 254 10.98 10.10 1.18
CA TYR A 254 12.19 10.91 1.21
C TYR A 254 13.31 10.27 0.39
N THR A 255 13.53 8.97 0.55
CA THR A 255 14.57 8.23 -0.18
C THR A 255 14.30 8.22 -1.69
N LEU A 256 13.06 7.89 -2.11
CA LEU A 256 12.70 7.79 -3.52
C LEU A 256 12.78 9.14 -4.24
N PHE A 257 12.24 10.19 -3.65
CA PHE A 257 11.99 11.43 -4.37
C PHE A 257 12.99 12.56 -4.05
N ASN A 258 13.65 12.50 -2.90
CA ASN A 258 14.63 13.52 -2.51
C ASN A 258 16.10 13.02 -2.56
N VAL A 259 16.34 11.69 -2.48
CA VAL A 259 17.69 11.12 -2.55
C VAL A 259 17.94 10.48 -3.92
N THR A 260 17.16 9.45 -4.28
CA THR A 260 17.36 8.70 -5.54
C THR A 260 16.94 9.52 -6.76
N LYS A 261 15.84 10.26 -6.65
CA LYS A 261 15.31 11.17 -7.70
C LYS A 261 15.16 10.53 -9.08
N SER A 262 14.77 9.27 -9.14
CA SER A 262 14.44 8.63 -10.43
C SER A 262 13.14 9.18 -11.02
N TYR A 263 12.27 9.70 -10.15
CA TYR A 263 11.04 10.41 -10.49
C TYR A 263 10.97 11.72 -9.72
N VAL A 264 10.25 12.67 -10.28
CA VAL A 264 9.98 13.98 -9.66
C VAL A 264 8.49 14.31 -9.74
N PRO A 265 7.93 15.07 -8.80
CA PRO A 265 6.53 15.48 -8.85
C PRO A 265 6.21 16.29 -10.10
N ARG A 266 5.08 16.00 -10.75
CA ARG A 266 4.45 16.94 -11.67
C ARG A 266 3.82 18.08 -10.90
N ASP A 267 3.87 19.28 -11.44
CA ASP A 267 3.19 20.45 -10.85
C ASP A 267 1.68 20.20 -10.72
N ASN A 268 1.01 20.92 -9.82
CA ASN A 268 -0.44 20.84 -9.61
C ASN A 268 -0.94 19.41 -9.32
N PHE A 269 -0.21 18.62 -8.51
CA PHE A 269 -0.53 17.21 -8.19
C PHE A 269 -0.59 16.30 -9.42
N GLY A 270 0.00 16.69 -10.55
CA GLY A 270 -0.12 15.98 -11.82
C GLY A 270 -1.54 15.98 -12.39
N LEU A 271 -2.36 16.94 -12.01
CA LEU A 271 -3.75 17.06 -12.46
C LEU A 271 -3.89 17.93 -13.70
N PRO A 272 -4.81 17.60 -14.62
CA PRO A 272 -5.27 18.54 -15.63
C PRO A 272 -5.78 19.85 -15.00
N ALA A 273 -5.60 20.97 -15.69
CA ALA A 273 -5.97 22.30 -15.18
C ALA A 273 -7.44 22.40 -14.73
N SER A 274 -8.35 21.65 -15.34
CA SER A 274 -9.77 21.59 -14.98
C SER A 274 -10.06 20.92 -13.64
N LEU A 275 -9.09 20.17 -13.08
CA LEU A 275 -9.23 19.45 -11.83
C LEU A 275 -8.47 20.08 -10.67
N TYR A 276 -7.55 21.00 -10.96
CA TYR A 276 -6.76 21.68 -9.95
C TYR A 276 -7.42 22.98 -9.50
N TYR A 277 -7.36 23.28 -8.21
CA TYR A 277 -7.81 24.54 -7.64
C TYR A 277 -6.63 25.47 -7.32
N PRO A 278 -6.46 26.60 -8.04
CA PRO A 278 -5.50 27.62 -7.65
C PRO A 278 -5.78 28.12 -6.23
N GLY A 279 -4.73 28.23 -5.41
CA GLY A 279 -4.87 28.64 -4.01
C GLY A 279 -5.12 27.51 -3.01
N ASP A 280 -5.18 26.25 -3.46
CA ASP A 280 -5.22 25.08 -2.58
C ASP A 280 -3.95 25.04 -1.71
N GLN A 281 -4.09 25.18 -0.37
CA GLN A 281 -2.96 25.25 0.54
C GLN A 281 -2.21 23.91 0.69
N ARG A 282 -2.83 22.78 0.32
CA ARG A 282 -2.16 21.48 0.23
C ARG A 282 -0.99 21.51 -0.74
N TYR A 283 -1.03 22.39 -1.75
CA TYR A 283 0.12 22.65 -2.62
C TYR A 283 1.36 23.06 -1.82
N ASN A 284 1.21 23.99 -0.88
CA ASN A 284 2.32 24.47 -0.05
C ASN A 284 2.78 23.41 0.98
N PHE A 285 1.92 22.46 1.33
CA PHE A 285 2.30 21.32 2.17
C PHE A 285 3.16 20.32 1.39
N TYR A 286 2.72 19.91 0.20
CA TYR A 286 3.39 18.85 -0.57
C TYR A 286 4.58 19.35 -1.38
N PHE A 287 4.64 20.63 -1.75
CA PHE A 287 5.65 21.16 -2.66
C PHE A 287 6.42 22.31 -2.06
N ASN A 288 7.74 22.37 -2.38
CA ASN A 288 8.61 23.45 -1.93
C ASN A 288 8.61 24.69 -2.84
N GLY A 289 7.77 24.68 -3.89
CA GLY A 289 7.66 25.79 -4.83
C GLY A 289 8.81 25.94 -5.85
N ILE A 290 9.86 25.13 -5.74
CA ILE A 290 11.01 25.17 -6.68
C ILE A 290 10.63 24.39 -7.93
N LYS A 291 10.37 25.11 -9.03
CA LYS A 291 9.93 24.52 -10.30
C LYS A 291 11.08 24.31 -11.28
N SER A 292 10.95 23.28 -12.12
CA SER A 292 11.81 23.02 -13.28
C SER A 292 10.96 22.47 -14.43
N THR A 293 11.54 22.37 -15.63
CA THR A 293 10.85 21.78 -16.79
C THR A 293 11.63 20.57 -17.27
N ILE A 294 10.95 19.43 -17.37
CA ILE A 294 11.53 18.16 -17.81
C ILE A 294 10.64 17.58 -18.93
N GLY A 295 11.23 17.39 -20.10
CA GLY A 295 10.48 16.87 -21.25
C GLY A 295 9.25 17.70 -21.62
N GLY A 296 9.30 19.02 -21.42
CA GLY A 296 8.20 19.95 -21.70
C GLY A 296 7.12 20.04 -20.60
N GLU A 297 7.25 19.25 -19.53
CA GLU A 297 6.31 19.27 -18.39
C GLU A 297 6.92 20.01 -17.19
N VAL A 298 6.10 20.82 -16.50
CA VAL A 298 6.52 21.51 -15.27
C VAL A 298 6.55 20.52 -14.11
N THR A 299 7.67 20.49 -13.41
CA THR A 299 7.91 19.67 -12.21
C THR A 299 8.24 20.56 -11.03
N VAL A 300 8.09 20.04 -9.81
CA VAL A 300 8.30 20.79 -8.58
C VAL A 300 8.97 19.92 -7.53
N GLY A 301 9.70 20.52 -6.58
CA GLY A 301 10.35 19.76 -5.49
C GLY A 301 9.33 19.29 -4.46
N LEU A 302 9.52 18.07 -3.93
CA LEU A 302 8.66 17.45 -2.93
C LEU A 302 9.07 17.84 -1.50
N THR A 303 8.08 18.00 -0.61
CA THR A 303 8.20 18.20 0.83
C THR A 303 7.08 17.44 1.58
N GLY A 304 6.45 17.99 2.58
CA GLY A 304 5.36 17.34 3.33
C GLY A 304 5.80 16.03 3.98
N PHE A 305 5.11 14.94 3.68
CA PHE A 305 5.45 13.62 4.21
C PHE A 305 6.83 13.10 3.75
N ALA A 306 7.44 13.71 2.74
CA ALA A 306 8.78 13.40 2.26
C ALA A 306 9.84 14.46 2.65
N ALA A 307 9.55 15.35 3.59
CA ALA A 307 10.43 16.47 3.94
C ALA A 307 11.79 16.02 4.50
N THR A 308 11.80 15.00 5.34
CA THR A 308 13.00 14.45 5.98
C THR A 308 12.97 12.91 6.00
N GLN A 309 14.12 12.31 6.25
CA GLN A 309 14.23 10.85 6.41
C GLN A 309 13.47 10.29 7.62
N THR A 310 13.04 11.14 8.55
CA THR A 310 12.30 10.75 9.76
C THR A 310 10.85 11.26 9.76
N SER A 311 10.41 11.97 8.70
CA SER A 311 9.02 12.40 8.56
C SER A 311 8.08 11.20 8.58
N SER A 312 7.03 11.22 9.41
CA SER A 312 6.05 10.14 9.48
C SER A 312 5.10 10.15 8.27
N ILE A 313 4.59 8.97 7.90
CA ILE A 313 3.58 8.81 6.85
C ILE A 313 2.28 8.33 7.50
N PRO A 314 1.12 8.93 7.21
CA PRO A 314 -0.16 8.48 7.77
C PRO A 314 -0.54 7.08 7.24
N VAL A 315 -1.16 6.27 8.07
CA VAL A 315 -1.82 5.01 7.66
C VAL A 315 -3.12 5.35 6.90
N TYR A 316 -3.81 6.36 7.37
CA TYR A 316 -4.96 7.00 6.72
C TYR A 316 -5.00 8.47 7.16
N LEU A 317 -5.65 9.32 6.37
CA LEU A 317 -5.92 10.72 6.71
C LEU A 317 -7.34 10.87 7.28
N THR A 318 -7.53 11.78 8.24
CA THR A 318 -8.86 12.07 8.78
C THR A 318 -9.80 12.60 7.69
N ASP A 319 -9.26 13.37 6.77
CA ASP A 319 -10.00 13.94 5.65
C ASP A 319 -10.30 12.91 4.56
N GLU A 320 -9.50 11.86 4.41
CA GLU A 320 -9.87 10.69 3.63
C GLU A 320 -11.19 10.08 4.13
N ILE A 321 -11.35 9.94 5.44
CA ILE A 321 -12.57 9.36 6.03
C ILE A 321 -13.79 10.24 5.75
N LYS A 322 -13.66 11.57 5.84
CA LYS A 322 -14.72 12.50 5.45
C LYS A 322 -15.09 12.35 3.97
N LEU A 323 -14.09 12.22 3.09
CA LEU A 323 -14.31 12.03 1.65
C LEU A 323 -14.90 10.65 1.32
N ILE A 324 -14.58 9.59 2.08
CA ILE A 324 -15.24 8.28 1.99
C ILE A 324 -16.73 8.43 2.34
N LYS A 325 -17.06 9.13 3.44
CA LYS A 325 -18.46 9.40 3.84
C LYS A 325 -19.20 10.14 2.72
N ALA A 326 -18.60 11.20 2.16
CA ALA A 326 -19.22 11.95 1.07
C ALA A 326 -19.48 11.07 -0.15
N GLU A 327 -18.46 10.34 -0.62
CA GLU A 327 -18.60 9.48 -1.80
C GLU A 327 -19.64 8.38 -1.58
N ALA A 328 -19.55 7.65 -0.46
CA ALA A 328 -20.48 6.57 -0.16
C ALA A 328 -21.93 7.08 -0.08
N THR A 329 -22.17 8.22 0.57
CA THR A 329 -23.50 8.86 0.62
C THR A 329 -24.03 9.16 -0.78
N LEU A 330 -23.20 9.74 -1.66
CA LEU A 330 -23.59 10.06 -3.05
C LEU A 330 -23.87 8.78 -3.86
N ARG A 331 -23.01 7.75 -3.73
CA ARG A 331 -23.18 6.47 -4.44
C ARG A 331 -24.44 5.71 -4.01
N LEU A 332 -24.88 5.91 -2.78
CA LEU A 332 -26.13 5.36 -2.25
C LEU A 332 -27.36 6.21 -2.59
N ASN A 333 -27.21 7.28 -3.38
CA ASN A 333 -28.24 8.28 -3.65
C ASN A 333 -28.83 8.90 -2.36
N GLY A 334 -27.96 9.08 -1.34
CA GLY A 334 -28.31 9.69 -0.07
C GLY A 334 -28.39 11.22 -0.13
N SER A 335 -28.32 11.84 1.04
CA SER A 335 -28.45 13.30 1.18
C SER A 335 -27.31 14.07 0.52
N LEU A 336 -27.62 14.87 -0.50
CA LEU A 336 -26.65 15.78 -1.13
C LEU A 336 -26.13 16.82 -0.15
N THR A 337 -26.95 17.25 0.81
CA THR A 337 -26.58 18.22 1.86
C THR A 337 -25.51 17.61 2.78
N ASP A 338 -25.69 16.36 3.22
CA ASP A 338 -24.74 15.70 4.11
C ASP A 338 -23.41 15.42 3.38
N ALA A 339 -23.49 14.98 2.13
CA ALA A 339 -22.29 14.81 1.30
C ALA A 339 -21.53 16.13 1.09
N LEU A 340 -22.24 17.21 0.78
CA LEU A 340 -21.67 18.55 0.63
C LEU A 340 -21.05 19.06 1.95
N ALA A 341 -21.66 18.76 3.08
CA ALA A 341 -21.10 19.11 4.40
C ALA A 341 -19.73 18.43 4.61
N GLN A 342 -19.60 17.15 4.28
CA GLN A 342 -18.32 16.43 4.37
C GLN A 342 -17.28 17.00 3.39
N ILE A 343 -17.67 17.31 2.16
CA ILE A 343 -16.79 17.95 1.15
C ILE A 343 -16.28 19.29 1.69
N ASN A 344 -17.18 20.15 2.19
CA ASN A 344 -16.81 21.47 2.70
C ASN A 344 -15.96 21.38 3.97
N ALA A 345 -16.16 20.36 4.82
CA ALA A 345 -15.32 20.11 5.99
C ALA A 345 -13.85 19.87 5.63
N VAL A 346 -13.59 19.32 4.45
CA VAL A 346 -12.23 19.17 3.88
C VAL A 346 -11.79 20.46 3.19
N ARG A 347 -12.61 21.00 2.30
CA ARG A 347 -12.28 22.17 1.47
C ARG A 347 -11.92 23.40 2.28
N THR A 348 -12.72 23.71 3.30
CA THR A 348 -12.59 24.98 4.06
C THR A 348 -11.64 24.89 5.24
N GLN A 349 -11.08 23.73 5.51
CA GLN A 349 -10.14 23.52 6.62
C GLN A 349 -8.85 24.30 6.35
N THR A 350 -8.55 25.27 7.21
CA THR A 350 -7.34 26.10 7.14
C THR A 350 -6.29 25.70 8.17
N THR A 351 -6.72 25.06 9.24
CA THR A 351 -5.89 24.61 10.37
C THR A 351 -6.54 23.39 11.03
N GLY A 352 -5.78 22.69 11.90
CA GLY A 352 -6.34 21.65 12.76
C GLY A 352 -6.33 20.25 12.15
N ASP A 353 -5.87 20.06 10.91
CA ASP A 353 -5.56 18.73 10.43
C ASP A 353 -4.36 18.16 11.22
N PRO A 354 -4.46 16.94 11.79
CA PRO A 354 -3.42 16.39 12.64
C PRO A 354 -2.11 16.06 11.90
N PHE A 355 -2.13 16.05 10.58
CA PHE A 355 -0.97 15.84 9.71
C PHE A 355 -0.53 17.13 9.00
N GLY A 356 -1.29 18.23 9.15
CA GLY A 356 -1.01 19.50 8.52
C GLY A 356 -1.51 19.64 7.08
N VAL A 357 -2.30 18.70 6.60
CA VAL A 357 -2.88 18.71 5.24
C VAL A 357 -4.17 19.51 5.26
N ASN A 358 -4.09 20.81 4.98
CA ASN A 358 -5.23 21.71 5.02
C ASN A 358 -5.47 22.33 3.64
N ALA A 359 -6.71 22.26 3.11
CA ALA A 359 -7.04 22.75 1.79
C ALA A 359 -7.15 24.29 1.72
N GLY A 360 -7.73 24.91 2.75
CA GLY A 360 -7.89 26.37 2.83
C GLY A 360 -8.65 26.99 1.67
N LEU A 361 -9.49 26.21 0.99
CA LEU A 361 -10.30 26.64 -0.15
C LEU A 361 -11.63 27.25 0.31
N PRO A 362 -12.28 28.08 -0.49
CA PRO A 362 -13.67 28.48 -0.24
C PRO A 362 -14.61 27.27 -0.21
N ALA A 363 -15.75 27.39 0.47
CA ALA A 363 -16.81 26.39 0.37
C ALA A 363 -17.21 26.16 -1.10
N TYR A 364 -17.64 24.94 -1.41
CA TYR A 364 -18.07 24.60 -2.77
C TYR A 364 -19.28 25.47 -3.19
N SER A 365 -19.17 26.06 -4.36
CA SER A 365 -20.18 26.96 -4.92
C SER A 365 -20.71 26.53 -6.30
N GLY A 366 -20.34 25.32 -6.74
CA GLY A 366 -20.84 24.73 -7.99
C GLY A 366 -22.25 24.13 -7.84
N PRO A 367 -22.78 23.51 -8.90
CA PRO A 367 -24.08 22.84 -8.86
C PRO A 367 -24.11 21.72 -7.82
N VAL A 368 -25.21 21.64 -7.06
CA VAL A 368 -25.40 20.60 -6.03
C VAL A 368 -26.20 19.45 -6.65
N THR A 369 -25.56 18.74 -7.57
CA THR A 369 -26.07 17.48 -8.12
C THR A 369 -25.17 16.30 -7.69
N ASN A 370 -25.67 15.07 -7.77
CA ASN A 370 -24.89 13.90 -7.46
C ASN A 370 -23.60 13.82 -8.31
N ALA A 371 -23.70 14.07 -9.61
CA ALA A 371 -22.54 14.01 -10.53
C ALA A 371 -21.50 15.10 -10.22
N ASP A 372 -21.93 16.34 -9.97
CA ASP A 372 -21.02 17.44 -9.67
C ASP A 372 -20.32 17.25 -8.32
N LEU A 373 -21.05 16.78 -7.31
CA LEU A 373 -20.45 16.49 -6.00
C LEU A 373 -19.50 15.30 -6.05
N LEU A 374 -19.79 14.25 -6.84
CA LEU A 374 -18.84 13.15 -7.06
C LEU A 374 -17.56 13.64 -7.75
N LEU A 375 -17.68 14.51 -8.74
CA LEU A 375 -16.50 15.12 -9.38
C LEU A 375 -15.70 15.95 -8.36
N GLU A 376 -16.38 16.68 -7.49
CA GLU A 376 -15.73 17.44 -6.43
C GLU A 376 -15.01 16.53 -5.41
N VAL A 377 -15.64 15.43 -5.00
CA VAL A 377 -14.97 14.41 -4.15
C VAL A 377 -13.69 13.92 -4.83
N TYR A 378 -13.74 13.60 -6.13
CA TYR A 378 -12.54 13.17 -6.87
C TYR A 378 -11.42 14.20 -6.81
N LYS A 379 -11.73 15.49 -7.08
CA LYS A 379 -10.74 16.57 -7.01
C LYS A 379 -10.13 16.69 -5.62
N GLN A 380 -10.96 16.65 -4.59
CA GLN A 380 -10.48 16.74 -3.20
C GLN A 380 -9.61 15.53 -2.84
N ARG A 381 -9.99 14.31 -3.24
CA ARG A 381 -9.19 13.10 -3.01
C ARG A 381 -7.84 13.15 -3.71
N CYS A 382 -7.78 13.65 -4.95
CA CYS A 382 -6.50 13.78 -5.67
C CYS A 382 -5.49 14.70 -4.99
N ALA A 383 -5.94 15.78 -4.35
CA ALA A 383 -5.06 16.70 -3.63
C ALA A 383 -4.77 16.21 -2.20
N GLU A 384 -5.77 15.65 -1.51
CA GLU A 384 -5.66 15.15 -0.15
C GLU A 384 -4.75 13.93 -0.06
N LEU A 385 -4.95 12.98 -0.95
CA LEU A 385 -4.29 11.68 -0.96
C LEU A 385 -3.10 11.64 -1.96
N TYR A 386 -2.49 12.80 -2.22
CA TYR A 386 -1.36 12.88 -3.13
C TYR A 386 -0.22 11.96 -2.68
N LEU A 387 0.32 11.17 -3.61
CA LEU A 387 1.35 10.15 -3.36
C LEU A 387 0.97 9.08 -2.31
N SER A 388 -0.30 8.72 -2.26
CA SER A 388 -0.76 7.57 -1.47
C SER A 388 -0.89 6.28 -2.29
N GLY A 389 -0.80 6.34 -3.63
CA GLY A 389 -1.10 5.25 -4.56
C GLY A 389 -2.59 5.10 -4.88
N LEU A 390 -3.49 5.71 -4.11
CA LEU A 390 -4.95 5.51 -4.20
C LEU A 390 -5.58 6.14 -5.44
N LYS A 391 -4.95 7.16 -6.03
CA LYS A 391 -5.48 7.85 -7.22
C LYS A 391 -5.78 6.89 -8.37
N TRP A 392 -5.00 5.79 -8.51
CA TRP A 392 -5.21 4.82 -9.58
C TRP A 392 -6.57 4.14 -9.48
N GLU A 393 -6.98 3.70 -8.30
CA GLU A 393 -8.31 3.15 -8.07
C GLU A 393 -9.41 4.22 -8.19
N ASP A 394 -9.13 5.43 -7.70
CA ASP A 394 -10.05 6.55 -7.85
C ASP A 394 -10.32 6.84 -9.33
N THR A 395 -9.29 6.82 -10.20
CA THR A 395 -9.51 7.03 -11.65
C THR A 395 -10.47 6.02 -12.28
N ARG A 396 -10.46 4.75 -11.81
CA ARG A 396 -11.41 3.72 -12.28
C ARG A 396 -12.82 3.99 -11.74
N ARG A 397 -12.93 4.19 -10.42
CA ARG A 397 -14.21 4.34 -9.72
C ARG A 397 -14.98 5.59 -10.15
N PHE A 398 -14.28 6.63 -10.54
CA PHE A 398 -14.86 7.88 -11.08
C PHE A 398 -14.94 7.92 -12.61
N ASN A 399 -14.70 6.81 -13.31
CA ASN A 399 -14.74 6.72 -14.77
C ASN A 399 -13.89 7.79 -15.46
N ARG A 400 -12.69 8.05 -14.94
CA ARG A 400 -11.76 9.02 -15.52
C ARG A 400 -11.14 8.51 -16.82
N PRO A 401 -10.62 9.42 -17.66
CA PRO A 401 -9.94 9.05 -18.90
C PRO A 401 -8.98 7.88 -18.74
N ALA A 402 -8.94 6.99 -19.74
CA ALA A 402 -8.23 5.72 -19.66
C ALA A 402 -7.50 5.38 -20.97
N PRO A 403 -6.35 4.69 -20.90
CA PRO A 403 -5.69 4.14 -22.06
C PRO A 403 -6.61 3.12 -22.78
N PRO A 404 -6.41 2.88 -24.10
CA PRO A 404 -5.42 3.56 -24.94
C PRO A 404 -5.87 4.94 -25.46
N ALA A 405 -7.15 5.33 -25.23
CA ALA A 405 -7.74 6.52 -25.84
C ALA A 405 -7.21 7.83 -25.23
N ASP A 406 -6.97 7.86 -23.92
CA ASP A 406 -6.51 9.04 -23.20
C ASP A 406 -5.58 8.64 -22.04
N LEU A 407 -4.37 9.18 -22.03
CA LEU A 407 -3.33 8.92 -21.04
C LEU A 407 -3.15 10.07 -20.05
N SER A 408 -4.05 11.06 -20.04
CA SER A 408 -3.87 12.30 -19.27
C SER A 408 -3.93 12.10 -17.75
N GLU A 409 -4.71 11.13 -17.27
CA GLU A 409 -4.87 10.86 -15.82
C GLU A 409 -4.27 9.53 -15.39
N ARG A 410 -4.11 8.57 -16.30
CA ARG A 410 -3.40 7.30 -16.09
C ARG A 410 -2.90 6.74 -17.41
N ASN A 411 -1.78 6.01 -17.36
CA ASN A 411 -1.18 5.42 -18.56
C ASN A 411 -1.37 3.90 -18.68
N ARG A 412 -2.01 3.26 -17.67
CA ARG A 412 -2.35 1.83 -17.66
C ARG A 412 -3.62 1.58 -16.85
N ILE A 413 -4.41 0.56 -17.26
CA ILE A 413 -5.57 0.11 -16.47
C ILE A 413 -5.11 -0.85 -15.36
N PHE A 414 -4.37 -1.90 -15.71
CA PHE A 414 -3.73 -2.84 -14.79
C PHE A 414 -2.30 -3.12 -15.26
N TYR A 415 -1.42 -3.57 -14.36
CA TYR A 415 -0.10 -4.01 -14.73
C TYR A 415 -0.11 -5.38 -15.40
N PRO A 416 0.85 -5.63 -16.32
CA PRO A 416 1.17 -6.98 -16.75
C PRO A 416 1.72 -7.80 -15.58
N TYR A 417 1.55 -9.12 -15.61
CA TYR A 417 2.14 -9.98 -14.59
C TYR A 417 3.66 -10.07 -14.80
N PRO A 418 4.47 -9.98 -13.71
CA PRO A 418 5.92 -10.08 -13.81
C PRO A 418 6.38 -11.39 -14.45
N ASP A 419 7.41 -11.35 -15.28
CA ASP A 419 8.01 -12.55 -15.89
C ASP A 419 8.39 -13.59 -14.85
N GLN A 420 8.91 -13.18 -13.70
CA GLN A 420 9.27 -14.11 -12.62
C GLN A 420 8.07 -14.88 -12.08
N GLU A 421 6.90 -14.24 -11.96
CA GLU A 421 5.68 -14.95 -11.56
C GLU A 421 5.29 -15.96 -12.64
N ARG A 422 5.29 -15.55 -13.90
CA ARG A 422 4.95 -16.41 -15.04
C ARG A 422 5.88 -17.62 -15.19
N LEU A 423 7.18 -17.45 -14.93
CA LEU A 423 8.16 -18.54 -14.99
C LEU A 423 8.01 -19.55 -13.86
N ASN A 424 7.56 -19.11 -12.69
CA ASN A 424 7.49 -19.95 -11.48
C ASN A 424 6.09 -20.49 -11.21
N ASN A 425 5.05 -19.88 -11.77
CA ASN A 425 3.65 -20.25 -11.54
C ASN A 425 2.90 -20.43 -12.86
N PRO A 426 2.65 -21.68 -13.29
CA PRO A 426 1.95 -21.97 -14.56
C PRO A 426 0.49 -21.48 -14.55
N ASN A 427 -0.07 -21.13 -13.38
CA ASN A 427 -1.43 -20.61 -13.26
C ASN A 427 -1.50 -19.08 -13.50
N THR A 428 -0.37 -18.43 -13.80
CA THR A 428 -0.35 -16.98 -14.07
C THR A 428 -1.23 -16.65 -15.28
N PRO A 429 -2.22 -15.75 -15.13
CA PRO A 429 -3.13 -15.40 -16.22
C PRO A 429 -2.42 -14.72 -17.41
N ALA A 430 -3.13 -14.60 -18.52
CA ALA A 430 -2.73 -13.70 -19.61
C ALA A 430 -2.64 -12.26 -19.10
N ASP A 431 -1.79 -11.44 -19.73
CA ASP A 431 -1.69 -10.03 -19.36
C ASP A 431 -2.99 -9.28 -19.67
N PRO A 432 -3.37 -8.30 -18.83
CA PRO A 432 -4.57 -7.51 -19.04
C PRO A 432 -4.45 -6.65 -20.30
N ALA A 433 -5.61 -6.30 -20.87
CA ALA A 433 -5.67 -5.32 -21.96
C ALA A 433 -5.09 -3.96 -21.53
N ILE A 434 -4.64 -3.20 -22.53
CA ILE A 434 -4.09 -1.86 -22.32
C ILE A 434 -5.21 -0.85 -22.27
#